data_f9d8c6470ece2dd018846e4a9adf5794
#
_entry.id   f9d8c6470ece2dd018846e4a9adf5794
#
_cell.length_a   1.000
_cell.length_b   1.000
_cell.length_c   1.000
_cell.angle_alpha   90.00
_cell.angle_beta   90.00
_cell.angle_gamma   90.00
#
_symmetry.space_group_name_H-M   'P 1'
#
loop_
_entity.id
_entity.type
_entity.pdbx_description
1 polymer ?
#
loop_
_entity_poly.entity_id
_entity_poly.type
_entity_poly.pdbx_seq_one_letter_code
_entity_poly.pdbx_strand_id
1 'polypeptide(L)'
;MKTPWSQSAIGGVSIVFLCLLLSACGKNPFITGCEELFRGEHCTVYSVRDDGSGKEGAEVKVNGLEKKDLDSDVTERIKERGGKGARSVKLGTIEYSLMVETPEGKKRSYGIPVESIEELEELLDTDLMLPDEATGEEKVNYLLIMDPESNEISIRSAPLTWKDQNIEFSAWMYNDEASDFLSIGSMDCAEPVCYTETADGEQCDVIADKERDKAWLILTADHVVYSYKVGFSDEKLIREFLESME
;
A
#
# COMPACT_ATOMS: atom_id res chain seq x y z
N MET A 1 -0.55 -57.69 -1.04
CA MET A 1 -1.58 -56.71 -1.40
C MET A 1 -1.09 -55.32 -1.04
N LYS A 2 -0.85 -54.52 -2.04
CA LYS A 2 -0.25 -53.15 -1.90
C LYS A 2 -1.37 -52.13 -1.79
N THR A 3 -1.36 -51.35 -0.75
CA THR A 3 -2.22 -50.19 -0.63
C THR A 3 -1.55 -48.96 -1.30
N PRO A 4 -2.27 -48.16 -2.08
CA PRO A 4 -1.72 -46.98 -2.72
C PRO A 4 -1.75 -45.78 -1.76
N TRP A 5 -0.70 -45.03 -1.76
CA TRP A 5 -0.57 -43.75 -1.09
C TRP A 5 -1.36 -42.68 -1.89
N SER A 6 -2.24 -42.00 -1.23
CA SER A 6 -2.88 -40.81 -1.74
C SER A 6 -1.97 -39.59 -1.48
N GLN A 7 -1.50 -39.00 -2.58
CA GLN A 7 -0.99 -37.64 -2.55
C GLN A 7 -2.19 -36.69 -2.52
N SER A 8 -2.23 -35.81 -1.56
CA SER A 8 -3.13 -34.67 -1.59
C SER A 8 -2.54 -33.48 -0.88
N ALA A 9 -2.49 -32.41 -1.64
CA ALA A 9 -2.67 -31.01 -1.26
C ALA A 9 -1.59 -30.41 -0.33
N ILE A 10 -0.54 -29.93 -0.95
CA ILE A 10 0.24 -28.80 -0.43
C ILE A 10 0.11 -27.70 -1.49
N GLY A 11 -0.80 -26.80 -1.29
CA GLY A 11 -1.00 -25.64 -2.16
C GLY A 11 -1.91 -24.67 -1.45
N GLY A 12 -1.37 -23.70 -0.77
CA GLY A 12 -2.18 -22.61 -0.23
C GLY A 12 -1.66 -21.88 1.01
N VAL A 13 -0.46 -22.19 1.49
CA VAL A 13 0.04 -21.61 2.76
C VAL A 13 1.21 -20.64 2.54
N SER A 14 1.67 -20.46 1.30
CA SER A 14 2.98 -19.83 1.06
C SER A 14 3.02 -18.29 1.08
N ILE A 15 1.93 -17.57 0.85
CA ILE A 15 2.02 -16.11 0.66
C ILE A 15 1.97 -15.35 1.98
N VAL A 16 1.11 -15.75 2.91
CA VAL A 16 1.01 -15.10 4.23
C VAL A 16 2.22 -15.42 5.12
N PHE A 17 2.82 -16.61 4.96
CA PHE A 17 4.01 -16.98 5.73
C PHE A 17 5.28 -16.25 5.26
N LEU A 18 5.35 -15.83 4.00
CA LEU A 18 6.48 -15.07 3.49
C LEU A 18 6.50 -13.64 4.07
N CYS A 19 5.36 -12.99 4.20
CA CYS A 19 5.27 -11.65 4.82
C CYS A 19 5.66 -11.67 6.31
N LEU A 20 5.31 -12.73 7.06
CA LEU A 20 5.67 -12.87 8.47
C LEU A 20 7.14 -13.23 8.70
N LEU A 21 7.83 -13.83 7.72
CA LEU A 21 9.25 -14.18 7.87
C LEU A 21 10.16 -12.98 7.55
N LEU A 22 9.72 -12.00 6.78
CA LEU A 22 10.46 -10.78 6.49
C LEU A 22 10.50 -9.81 7.68
N SER A 23 9.56 -9.93 8.62
CA SER A 23 9.54 -9.16 9.87
C SER A 23 10.73 -9.37 10.79
N ALA A 24 11.56 -10.39 10.54
CA ALA A 24 12.69 -10.76 11.38
C ALA A 24 14.03 -10.59 10.65
N CYS A 25 14.28 -9.51 9.92
CA CYS A 25 15.61 -9.21 9.37
C CYS A 25 16.70 -8.94 10.42
N GLY A 26 16.46 -9.32 11.67
CA GLY A 26 17.46 -9.59 12.68
C GLY A 26 17.78 -11.07 12.73
N LYS A 27 18.63 -11.59 11.83
CA LYS A 27 19.23 -12.93 11.88
C LYS A 27 18.30 -14.13 11.64
N ASN A 28 17.56 -14.17 10.56
CA ASN A 28 16.92 -15.40 10.12
C ASN A 28 17.75 -16.07 9.00
N PRO A 29 18.32 -17.28 9.20
CA PRO A 29 19.25 -17.91 8.27
C PRO A 29 18.60 -18.39 6.95
N PHE A 30 17.29 -18.18 6.77
CA PHE A 30 16.56 -18.59 5.56
C PHE A 30 16.37 -17.48 4.52
N ILE A 31 16.79 -16.23 4.81
CA ILE A 31 16.75 -15.12 3.84
C ILE A 31 18.18 -14.80 3.42
N THR A 32 18.80 -15.71 2.71
CA THR A 32 20.02 -15.45 1.97
C THR A 32 19.63 -14.81 0.64
N GLY A 33 19.39 -13.50 0.59
CA GLY A 33 19.12 -12.86 -0.67
C GLY A 33 18.42 -11.51 -0.63
N CYS A 34 18.00 -11.00 0.51
CA CYS A 34 17.52 -9.62 0.61
C CYS A 34 18.70 -8.67 0.87
N GLU A 35 18.99 -7.80 -0.05
CA GLU A 35 19.98 -6.74 0.08
C GLU A 35 19.23 -5.41 0.21
N GLU A 36 19.62 -4.59 1.21
CA GLU A 36 19.10 -3.24 1.33
C GLU A 36 19.67 -2.40 0.18
N LEU A 37 18.81 -1.91 -0.69
CA LEU A 37 19.16 -1.08 -1.83
C LEU A 37 19.19 0.39 -1.46
N PHE A 38 18.29 0.82 -0.57
CA PHE A 38 18.11 2.20 -0.21
C PHE A 38 17.46 2.31 1.17
N ARG A 39 17.91 3.31 1.93
CA ARG A 39 17.23 3.73 3.16
C ARG A 39 17.00 5.23 3.10
N GLY A 40 15.77 5.59 2.81
CA GLY A 40 15.27 6.94 2.84
C GLY A 40 14.72 7.34 4.20
N GLU A 41 14.09 8.48 4.24
CA GLU A 41 13.44 8.99 5.45
C GLU A 41 12.16 8.20 5.75
N HIS A 42 11.33 7.97 4.73
CA HIS A 42 10.03 7.34 4.88
C HIS A 42 10.05 5.85 4.59
N CYS A 43 11.00 5.35 3.80
CA CYS A 43 11.00 3.93 3.48
C CYS A 43 12.41 3.32 3.38
N THR A 44 12.44 2.00 3.50
CA THR A 44 13.59 1.17 3.16
C THR A 44 13.21 0.25 2.01
N VAL A 45 14.06 0.21 0.98
CA VAL A 45 13.88 -0.62 -0.20
C VAL A 45 14.86 -1.80 -0.14
N TYR A 46 14.34 -3.00 -0.31
CA TYR A 46 15.12 -4.22 -0.34
C TYR A 46 15.02 -4.88 -1.72
N SER A 47 16.13 -5.40 -2.23
CA SER A 47 16.08 -6.30 -3.39
C SER A 47 15.40 -7.60 -3.01
N VAL A 48 14.52 -8.08 -3.87
CA VAL A 48 13.93 -9.41 -3.76
C VAL A 48 14.40 -10.21 -4.96
N ARG A 49 15.17 -11.28 -4.70
CA ARG A 49 15.50 -12.26 -5.74
C ARG A 49 14.57 -13.44 -5.60
N ASP A 50 13.82 -13.70 -6.64
CA ASP A 50 13.02 -14.90 -6.72
C ASP A 50 13.93 -16.12 -6.93
N ASP A 51 13.79 -17.11 -6.06
CA ASP A 51 14.59 -18.34 -6.00
C ASP A 51 14.30 -19.33 -7.13
N GLY A 52 13.66 -18.93 -8.19
CA GLY A 52 13.40 -19.83 -9.32
C GLY A 52 12.72 -19.25 -10.55
N SER A 53 12.13 -18.07 -10.49
CA SER A 53 11.43 -17.48 -11.65
C SER A 53 12.26 -16.50 -12.45
N GLY A 54 13.42 -16.07 -11.93
CA GLY A 54 14.29 -15.08 -12.58
C GLY A 54 13.73 -13.67 -12.59
N LYS A 55 12.70 -13.40 -11.79
CA LYS A 55 12.17 -12.05 -11.61
C LYS A 55 12.88 -11.38 -10.45
N GLU A 56 13.54 -10.30 -10.75
CA GLU A 56 14.09 -9.39 -9.75
C GLU A 56 13.02 -8.33 -9.44
N GLY A 57 12.93 -7.93 -8.18
CA GLY A 57 11.98 -6.93 -7.72
C GLY A 57 12.50 -6.19 -6.50
N ALA A 58 11.79 -5.19 -6.09
CA ALA A 58 12.04 -4.45 -4.86
C ALA A 58 10.85 -4.54 -3.93
N GLU A 59 11.10 -4.82 -2.65
CA GLU A 59 10.10 -4.70 -1.57
C GLU A 59 10.31 -3.38 -0.86
N VAL A 60 9.22 -2.70 -0.58
CA VAL A 60 9.23 -1.39 0.09
C VAL A 60 8.61 -1.52 1.47
N LYS A 61 9.35 -1.07 2.48
CA LYS A 61 8.90 -0.99 3.87
C LYS A 61 8.94 0.46 4.33
N VAL A 62 7.85 0.92 4.88
CA VAL A 62 7.77 2.26 5.46
C VAL A 62 8.41 2.26 6.84
N ASN A 63 9.22 3.27 7.11
CA ASN A 63 9.93 3.47 8.37
C ASN A 63 9.14 4.41 9.30
N GLY A 64 9.43 4.32 10.59
CA GLY A 64 9.11 5.36 11.56
C GLY A 64 7.64 5.74 11.64
N LEU A 65 6.75 4.74 11.52
CA LEU A 65 5.30 4.99 11.60
C LEU A 65 4.95 5.59 12.95
N GLU A 66 4.36 6.77 12.91
CA GLU A 66 3.75 7.38 14.08
C GLU A 66 2.29 6.98 14.18
N LYS A 67 1.91 6.49 15.36
CA LYS A 67 0.54 6.09 15.64
C LYS A 67 -0.34 7.33 15.76
N LYS A 68 -1.48 7.34 15.06
CA LYS A 68 -2.56 8.29 15.30
C LYS A 68 -3.77 7.54 15.85
N ASP A 69 -4.22 7.93 17.04
CA ASP A 69 -5.52 7.48 17.53
C ASP A 69 -6.62 8.16 16.71
N LEU A 70 -7.36 7.36 15.96
CA LEU A 70 -8.53 7.85 15.24
C LEU A 70 -9.63 8.25 16.23
N ASP A 71 -10.29 9.36 15.92
CA ASP A 71 -11.46 9.78 16.70
C ASP A 71 -12.53 8.68 16.71
N SER A 72 -13.15 8.47 17.86
CA SER A 72 -14.23 7.50 18.01
C SER A 72 -15.37 7.73 17.04
N ASP A 73 -15.69 9.01 16.74
CA ASP A 73 -16.77 9.40 15.84
C ASP A 73 -16.45 9.03 14.40
N VAL A 74 -15.17 9.17 13.96
CA VAL A 74 -14.69 8.70 12.66
C VAL A 74 -14.86 7.19 12.55
N THR A 75 -14.39 6.47 13.57
CA THR A 75 -14.47 5.02 13.62
C THR A 75 -15.92 4.52 13.56
N GLU A 76 -16.83 5.16 14.30
CA GLU A 76 -18.26 4.81 14.29
C GLU A 76 -18.90 5.08 12.92
N ARG A 77 -18.64 6.24 12.30
CA ARG A 77 -19.14 6.55 10.93
C ARG A 77 -18.73 5.49 9.93
N ILE A 78 -17.45 5.07 9.98
CA ILE A 78 -16.93 4.02 9.08
C ILE A 78 -17.63 2.68 9.34
N LYS A 79 -17.80 2.27 10.61
CA LYS A 79 -18.48 1.02 10.97
C LYS A 79 -19.94 1.01 10.53
N GLU A 80 -20.65 2.09 10.72
CA GLU A 80 -22.05 2.22 10.32
C GLU A 80 -22.22 2.15 8.81
N ARG A 81 -21.41 2.88 8.06
CA ARG A 81 -21.48 2.95 6.60
C ARG A 81 -20.95 1.68 5.95
N GLY A 82 -19.82 1.17 6.38
CA GLY A 82 -19.18 -0.03 5.85
C GLY A 82 -19.81 -1.35 6.31
N GLY A 83 -20.45 -1.37 7.48
CA GLY A 83 -21.08 -2.57 8.04
C GLY A 83 -22.25 -3.13 7.22
N LYS A 84 -22.88 -2.32 6.37
CA LYS A 84 -23.99 -2.70 5.48
C LYS A 84 -23.50 -3.18 4.09
N GLY A 85 -22.19 -3.13 3.83
CA GLY A 85 -21.62 -3.33 2.52
C GLY A 85 -21.48 -4.80 2.08
N ALA A 86 -21.04 -4.96 0.84
CA ALA A 86 -20.78 -6.23 0.21
C ALA A 86 -19.61 -6.99 0.86
N ARG A 87 -19.45 -8.29 0.54
CA ARG A 87 -18.30 -9.09 0.98
C ARG A 87 -17.04 -8.78 0.15
N SER A 88 -17.19 -8.14 -0.99
CA SER A 88 -16.12 -7.63 -1.84
C SER A 88 -16.57 -6.32 -2.48
N VAL A 89 -15.60 -5.49 -2.86
CA VAL A 89 -15.80 -4.24 -3.60
C VAL A 89 -14.91 -4.26 -4.82
N LYS A 90 -15.46 -3.90 -5.96
CA LYS A 90 -14.71 -3.75 -7.21
C LYS A 90 -14.27 -2.29 -7.35
N LEU A 91 -12.97 -2.10 -7.55
CA LEU A 91 -12.34 -0.81 -7.77
C LEU A 91 -11.56 -0.89 -9.09
N GLY A 92 -12.06 -0.25 -10.12
CA GLY A 92 -11.56 -0.44 -11.48
C GLY A 92 -11.67 -1.91 -11.91
N THR A 93 -10.56 -2.52 -12.28
CA THR A 93 -10.49 -3.94 -12.67
C THR A 93 -10.21 -4.89 -11.50
N ILE A 94 -9.88 -4.37 -10.32
CA ILE A 94 -9.49 -5.16 -9.16
C ILE A 94 -10.69 -5.39 -8.23
N GLU A 95 -10.86 -6.63 -7.77
CA GLU A 95 -11.87 -6.99 -6.77
C GLU A 95 -11.19 -7.16 -5.40
N TYR A 96 -11.55 -6.31 -4.45
CA TYR A 96 -11.05 -6.35 -3.08
C TYR A 96 -11.97 -7.18 -2.19
N SER A 97 -11.41 -8.20 -1.54
CA SER A 97 -12.12 -8.97 -0.53
C SER A 97 -12.11 -8.23 0.81
N LEU A 98 -13.29 -8.09 1.42
CA LEU A 98 -13.48 -7.52 2.74
C LEU A 98 -13.53 -8.59 3.84
N MET A 99 -13.10 -9.80 3.53
CA MET A 99 -13.06 -10.92 4.47
C MET A 99 -11.61 -11.27 4.77
N VAL A 100 -11.23 -11.10 6.02
CA VAL A 100 -9.91 -11.49 6.53
C VAL A 100 -10.03 -12.83 7.24
N GLU A 101 -9.17 -13.79 6.92
CA GLU A 101 -9.04 -15.04 7.68
C GLU A 101 -8.08 -14.83 8.84
N THR A 102 -8.58 -15.00 10.06
CA THR A 102 -7.78 -15.00 11.27
C THR A 102 -7.73 -16.40 11.89
N PRO A 103 -6.78 -16.70 12.79
CA PRO A 103 -6.76 -17.99 13.51
C PRO A 103 -8.06 -18.30 14.25
N GLU A 104 -8.80 -17.29 14.67
CA GLU A 104 -10.06 -17.39 15.41
C GLU A 104 -11.28 -17.51 14.48
N GLY A 105 -11.08 -17.35 13.18
CA GLY A 105 -12.13 -17.43 12.17
C GLY A 105 -12.11 -16.27 11.18
N LYS A 106 -13.11 -16.23 10.28
CA LYS A 106 -13.23 -15.18 9.27
C LYS A 106 -13.78 -13.91 9.91
N LYS A 107 -12.98 -12.83 9.87
CA LYS A 107 -13.41 -11.50 10.24
C LYS A 107 -13.66 -10.68 8.98
N ARG A 108 -14.59 -9.75 9.08
CA ARG A 108 -14.95 -8.86 7.99
C ARG A 108 -14.39 -7.48 8.26
N SER A 109 -13.59 -6.97 7.34
CA SER A 109 -13.21 -5.56 7.32
C SER A 109 -14.40 -4.69 6.89
N TYR A 110 -14.43 -3.46 7.35
CA TYR A 110 -15.38 -2.47 6.85
C TYR A 110 -14.82 -1.88 5.57
N GLY A 111 -15.63 -1.83 4.51
CA GLY A 111 -15.22 -1.27 3.23
C GLY A 111 -16.27 -0.30 2.72
N ILE A 112 -15.84 0.91 2.36
CA ILE A 112 -16.69 1.97 1.83
C ILE A 112 -16.19 2.34 0.46
N PRO A 113 -16.95 2.05 -0.62
CA PRO A 113 -16.69 2.63 -1.93
C PRO A 113 -17.05 4.13 -1.91
N VAL A 114 -16.17 4.95 -2.43
CA VAL A 114 -16.26 6.41 -2.41
C VAL A 114 -16.03 6.97 -3.80
N GLU A 115 -16.81 8.00 -4.19
CA GLU A 115 -16.77 8.57 -5.53
C GLU A 115 -15.70 9.67 -5.67
N SER A 116 -15.43 10.44 -4.61
CA SER A 116 -14.49 11.57 -4.65
C SER A 116 -13.55 11.63 -3.44
N ILE A 117 -12.51 12.46 -3.57
CA ILE A 117 -11.55 12.70 -2.48
C ILE A 117 -12.23 13.48 -1.34
N GLU A 118 -13.06 14.47 -1.66
CA GLU A 118 -13.76 15.27 -0.66
C GLU A 118 -14.67 14.41 0.22
N GLU A 119 -15.29 13.38 -0.36
CA GLU A 119 -16.09 12.42 0.41
C GLU A 119 -15.23 11.58 1.36
N LEU A 120 -14.00 11.24 0.97
CA LEU A 120 -13.04 10.57 1.85
C LEU A 120 -12.61 11.47 3.00
N GLU A 121 -12.26 12.72 2.70
CA GLU A 121 -11.85 13.72 3.67
C GLU A 121 -12.95 14.01 4.69
N GLU A 122 -14.20 14.14 4.23
CA GLU A 122 -15.37 14.28 5.11
C GLU A 122 -15.56 13.07 6.03
N LEU A 123 -15.33 11.85 5.51
CA LEU A 123 -15.44 10.62 6.30
C LEU A 123 -14.35 10.52 7.37
N LEU A 124 -13.14 10.94 7.03
CA LEU A 124 -11.95 10.78 7.87
C LEU A 124 -11.70 11.98 8.77
N ASP A 125 -12.35 13.12 8.50
CA ASP A 125 -12.08 14.40 9.13
C ASP A 125 -10.59 14.78 9.02
N THR A 126 -10.04 14.61 7.82
CA THR A 126 -8.60 14.79 7.52
C THR A 126 -8.44 15.14 6.06
N ASP A 127 -7.67 16.20 5.78
CA ASP A 127 -7.26 16.54 4.42
C ASP A 127 -6.26 15.48 3.90
N LEU A 128 -6.40 15.07 2.65
CA LEU A 128 -5.56 14.06 2.02
C LEU A 128 -4.70 14.68 0.92
N MET A 129 -3.45 14.28 0.87
CA MET A 129 -2.50 14.77 -0.14
C MET A 129 -2.76 14.08 -1.49
N LEU A 130 -3.44 14.77 -2.37
CA LEU A 130 -3.66 14.36 -3.75
C LEU A 130 -3.54 15.57 -4.67
N PRO A 131 -2.93 15.45 -5.86
CA PRO A 131 -2.86 16.57 -6.78
C PRO A 131 -4.25 17.08 -7.16
N ASP A 132 -4.47 18.38 -7.11
CA ASP A 132 -5.76 19.04 -7.42
C ASP A 132 -6.35 18.64 -8.77
N GLU A 133 -5.49 18.35 -9.75
CA GLU A 133 -5.90 17.97 -11.11
C GLU A 133 -6.08 16.47 -11.30
N ALA A 134 -5.89 15.65 -10.24
CA ALA A 134 -6.06 14.21 -10.35
C ALA A 134 -7.55 13.86 -10.51
N THR A 135 -7.88 13.16 -11.58
CA THR A 135 -9.25 12.78 -11.91
C THR A 135 -9.38 11.28 -12.11
N GLY A 136 -10.49 10.71 -11.64
CA GLY A 136 -10.88 9.33 -11.89
C GLY A 136 -11.97 9.24 -12.96
N GLU A 137 -11.96 8.18 -13.74
CA GLU A 137 -12.99 7.90 -14.75
C GLU A 137 -14.07 6.91 -14.25
N GLU A 138 -13.81 6.26 -13.14
CA GLU A 138 -14.71 5.25 -12.58
C GLU A 138 -15.84 5.92 -11.75
N LYS A 139 -16.96 5.22 -11.64
CA LYS A 139 -18.04 5.66 -10.75
C LYS A 139 -17.60 5.60 -9.27
N VAL A 140 -16.75 4.63 -8.92
CA VAL A 140 -16.14 4.48 -7.61
C VAL A 140 -14.64 4.67 -7.81
N ASN A 141 -14.13 5.80 -7.39
CA ASN A 141 -12.73 6.14 -7.57
C ASN A 141 -11.85 5.70 -6.39
N TYR A 142 -12.45 5.53 -5.22
CA TYR A 142 -11.72 5.17 -4.00
C TYR A 142 -12.42 4.07 -3.22
N LEU A 143 -11.61 3.32 -2.48
CA LEU A 143 -12.07 2.33 -1.51
C LEU A 143 -11.37 2.58 -0.18
N LEU A 144 -12.14 2.94 0.83
CA LEU A 144 -11.69 2.99 2.20
C LEU A 144 -11.93 1.62 2.85
N ILE A 145 -10.90 1.06 3.48
CA ILE A 145 -10.98 -0.22 4.19
C ILE A 145 -10.49 0.00 5.61
N MET A 146 -11.27 -0.42 6.60
CA MET A 146 -10.89 -0.39 8.01
C MET A 146 -10.87 -1.81 8.59
N ASP A 147 -9.77 -2.17 9.24
CA ASP A 147 -9.67 -3.39 10.02
C ASP A 147 -10.45 -3.24 11.35
N PRO A 148 -11.33 -4.20 11.68
CA PRO A 148 -12.19 -4.07 12.86
C PRO A 148 -11.47 -4.27 14.19
N GLU A 149 -10.25 -4.79 14.20
CA GLU A 149 -9.50 -5.08 15.42
C GLU A 149 -8.50 -3.97 15.76
N SER A 150 -7.71 -3.57 14.77
CA SER A 150 -6.69 -2.53 14.94
C SER A 150 -7.23 -1.12 14.71
N ASN A 151 -8.40 -0.97 14.07
CA ASN A 151 -8.90 0.28 13.48
C ASN A 151 -7.92 0.90 12.46
N GLU A 152 -7.02 0.10 11.91
CA GLU A 152 -6.17 0.52 10.80
C GLU A 152 -7.03 0.83 9.58
N ILE A 153 -6.77 1.98 8.96
CA ILE A 153 -7.45 2.40 7.74
C ILE A 153 -6.47 2.33 6.58
N SER A 154 -6.90 1.73 5.50
CA SER A 154 -6.22 1.83 4.21
C SER A 154 -7.16 2.40 3.15
N ILE A 155 -6.61 3.26 2.30
CA ILE A 155 -7.29 3.85 1.15
C ILE A 155 -6.62 3.31 -0.10
N ARG A 156 -7.42 3.00 -1.12
CA ARG A 156 -6.96 2.61 -2.45
C ARG A 156 -7.71 3.42 -3.49
N SER A 157 -7.05 3.85 -4.55
CA SER A 157 -7.73 4.44 -5.69
C SER A 157 -7.92 3.44 -6.83
N ALA A 158 -8.94 3.67 -7.65
CA ALA A 158 -8.92 3.25 -9.05
C ALA A 158 -7.77 3.97 -9.77
N PRO A 159 -7.38 3.57 -10.98
CA PRO A 159 -6.48 4.39 -11.78
C PRO A 159 -7.00 5.81 -11.92
N LEU A 160 -6.17 6.78 -11.54
CA LEU A 160 -6.41 8.21 -11.71
C LEU A 160 -5.57 8.74 -12.86
N THR A 161 -5.90 9.91 -13.36
CA THR A 161 -5.14 10.63 -14.39
C THR A 161 -4.73 12.00 -13.88
N TRP A 162 -3.46 12.34 -14.04
CA TRP A 162 -2.89 13.66 -13.78
C TRP A 162 -2.01 14.06 -14.97
N LYS A 163 -2.32 15.20 -15.62
CA LYS A 163 -1.62 15.64 -16.85
C LYS A 163 -1.44 14.51 -17.89
N ASP A 164 -2.51 13.75 -18.17
CA ASP A 164 -2.50 12.58 -19.07
C ASP A 164 -1.61 11.40 -18.63
N GLN A 165 -1.15 11.40 -17.38
CA GLN A 165 -0.36 10.32 -16.79
C GLN A 165 -1.20 9.48 -15.83
N ASN A 166 -0.96 8.17 -15.83
CA ASN A 166 -1.64 7.26 -14.90
C ASN A 166 -1.04 7.37 -13.50
N ILE A 167 -1.93 7.41 -12.51
CA ILE A 167 -1.56 7.41 -11.09
C ILE A 167 -2.40 6.33 -10.39
N GLU A 168 -1.76 5.58 -9.50
CA GLU A 168 -2.44 4.76 -8.49
C GLU A 168 -2.09 5.32 -7.11
N PHE A 169 -3.09 5.74 -6.39
CA PHE A 169 -2.96 6.27 -5.05
C PHE A 169 -3.31 5.23 -4.00
N SER A 170 -2.55 5.23 -2.92
CA SER A 170 -2.87 4.49 -1.71
C SER A 170 -2.42 5.27 -0.49
N ALA A 171 -3.19 5.19 0.59
CA ALA A 171 -2.80 5.76 1.87
C ALA A 171 -3.11 4.80 3.02
N TRP A 172 -2.39 4.94 4.11
CA TRP A 172 -2.60 4.17 5.34
C TRP A 172 -2.55 5.09 6.54
N MET A 173 -3.57 5.01 7.37
CA MET A 173 -3.61 5.54 8.72
C MET A 173 -3.41 4.38 9.67
N TYR A 174 -2.35 4.46 10.46
CA TYR A 174 -1.90 3.32 11.23
C TYR A 174 -2.17 3.51 12.71
N ASN A 175 -2.73 2.50 13.35
CA ASN A 175 -3.06 2.53 14.77
C ASN A 175 -2.50 1.33 15.57
N ASP A 176 -1.56 0.56 15.04
CA ASP A 176 -1.00 -0.59 15.74
C ASP A 176 0.34 -0.24 16.41
N GLU A 177 0.51 -0.63 17.68
CA GLU A 177 1.77 -0.48 18.42
C GLU A 177 2.79 -1.58 18.09
N ALA A 178 2.37 -2.61 17.36
CA ALA A 178 3.13 -3.86 17.28
C ALA A 178 4.10 -3.93 16.11
N SER A 179 4.04 -3.02 15.13
CA SER A 179 4.93 -3.10 13.97
C SER A 179 5.85 -1.89 13.83
N ASP A 180 7.15 -2.16 13.80
CA ASP A 180 8.17 -1.15 13.53
C ASP A 180 8.18 -0.68 12.06
N PHE A 181 7.35 -1.28 11.20
CA PHE A 181 7.27 -0.96 9.77
C PHE A 181 5.98 -1.47 9.13
N LEU A 182 5.54 -0.81 8.07
CA LEU A 182 4.46 -1.22 7.18
C LEU A 182 5.04 -1.72 5.84
N SER A 183 4.72 -2.94 5.43
CA SER A 183 5.04 -3.41 4.08
C SER A 183 3.96 -2.93 3.12
N ILE A 184 4.29 -1.98 2.23
CA ILE A 184 3.33 -1.40 1.29
C ILE A 184 3.28 -2.11 -0.06
N GLY A 185 4.14 -3.09 -0.28
CA GLY A 185 4.12 -3.97 -1.44
C GLY A 185 5.47 -4.11 -2.12
N SER A 186 5.45 -4.61 -3.35
CA SER A 186 6.61 -4.84 -4.18
C SER A 186 6.48 -4.18 -5.54
N MET A 187 7.60 -3.86 -6.15
CA MET A 187 7.74 -3.34 -7.49
C MET A 187 8.55 -4.33 -8.32
N ASP A 188 8.01 -4.72 -9.46
CA ASP A 188 8.74 -5.52 -10.45
C ASP A 188 9.70 -4.57 -11.21
N CYS A 189 10.97 -4.55 -10.81
CA CYS A 189 12.05 -3.76 -11.41
C CYS A 189 13.38 -4.49 -11.23
N ALA A 190 14.23 -4.38 -12.22
CA ALA A 190 15.55 -5.03 -12.19
C ALA A 190 16.57 -4.17 -11.43
N GLU A 191 16.61 -2.88 -11.72
CA GLU A 191 17.58 -1.93 -11.15
C GLU A 191 16.89 -0.61 -10.81
N PRO A 192 16.21 -0.53 -9.63
CA PRO A 192 15.57 0.71 -9.23
C PRO A 192 16.61 1.79 -8.91
N VAL A 193 16.35 3.00 -9.37
CA VAL A 193 17.07 4.21 -8.93
C VAL A 193 16.29 4.81 -7.77
N CYS A 194 16.91 4.86 -6.59
CA CYS A 194 16.28 5.38 -5.40
C CYS A 194 16.95 6.69 -4.97
N TYR A 195 16.14 7.68 -4.61
CA TYR A 195 16.60 8.99 -4.12
C TYR A 195 15.48 9.66 -3.33
N THR A 196 15.78 10.79 -2.69
CA THR A 196 14.81 11.61 -1.95
C THR A 196 14.64 12.94 -2.67
N GLU A 197 13.39 13.35 -2.91
CA GLU A 197 13.02 14.70 -3.38
C GLU A 197 12.40 15.48 -2.24
N THR A 198 12.37 16.80 -2.39
CA THR A 198 11.74 17.72 -1.43
C THR A 198 10.81 18.65 -2.20
N ALA A 199 9.56 18.72 -1.79
CA ALA A 199 8.57 19.67 -2.28
C ALA A 199 7.89 20.31 -1.08
N ASP A 200 7.79 21.64 -1.05
CA ASP A 200 7.19 22.45 0.04
C ASP A 200 7.63 22.13 1.48
N GLY A 201 8.85 21.61 1.63
CA GLY A 201 9.42 21.24 2.92
C GLY A 201 9.17 19.80 3.33
N GLU A 202 8.30 19.08 2.64
CA GLU A 202 8.06 17.66 2.85
C GLU A 202 9.05 16.83 2.02
N GLN A 203 9.58 15.78 2.61
CA GLN A 203 10.47 14.85 1.91
C GLN A 203 9.66 13.71 1.35
N CYS A 204 10.08 13.23 0.18
CA CYS A 204 9.47 12.11 -0.51
C CYS A 204 10.55 11.14 -0.99
N ASP A 205 10.46 9.89 -0.58
CA ASP A 205 11.33 8.84 -1.09
C ASP A 205 10.81 8.35 -2.44
N VAL A 206 11.69 8.38 -3.45
CA VAL A 206 11.41 8.03 -4.84
C VAL A 206 12.13 6.76 -5.23
N ILE A 207 11.39 5.83 -5.82
CA ILE A 207 11.91 4.60 -6.41
C ILE A 207 11.54 4.61 -7.88
N ALA A 208 12.49 4.95 -8.75
CA ALA A 208 12.25 5.11 -10.19
C ALA A 208 12.76 3.90 -10.99
N ASP A 209 11.97 3.44 -11.95
CA ASP A 209 12.35 2.49 -12.99
C ASP A 209 12.37 3.23 -14.32
N LYS A 210 13.57 3.68 -14.72
CA LYS A 210 13.75 4.49 -15.94
C LYS A 210 13.52 3.67 -17.22
N GLU A 211 13.68 2.35 -17.17
CA GLU A 211 13.46 1.50 -18.34
C GLU A 211 11.97 1.36 -18.68
N ARG A 212 11.11 1.36 -17.65
CA ARG A 212 9.66 1.18 -17.77
C ARG A 212 8.89 2.49 -17.64
N ASP A 213 9.59 3.60 -17.51
CA ASP A 213 9.05 4.95 -17.34
C ASP A 213 7.95 4.99 -16.26
N LYS A 214 8.30 4.58 -15.05
CA LYS A 214 7.41 4.59 -13.90
C LYS A 214 8.18 4.89 -12.62
N ALA A 215 7.49 5.41 -11.63
CA ALA A 215 8.07 5.59 -10.31
C ALA A 215 7.08 5.24 -9.20
N TRP A 216 7.61 5.03 -8.02
CA TRP A 216 6.88 4.86 -6.78
C TRP A 216 7.36 5.92 -5.79
N LEU A 217 6.43 6.77 -5.35
CA LEU A 217 6.68 7.89 -4.46
C LEU A 217 6.07 7.57 -3.10
N ILE A 218 6.82 7.78 -2.04
CA ILE A 218 6.40 7.45 -0.68
C ILE A 218 6.75 8.61 0.23
N LEU A 219 5.76 9.10 0.93
CA LEU A 219 5.92 10.15 1.91
C LEU A 219 5.02 9.89 3.12
N THR A 220 5.30 10.57 4.22
CA THR A 220 4.49 10.53 5.43
C THR A 220 4.20 11.96 5.87
N ALA A 221 2.94 12.29 5.98
CA ALA A 221 2.48 13.56 6.50
C ALA A 221 1.27 13.35 7.42
N ASP A 222 1.17 14.09 8.51
CA ASP A 222 0.05 14.04 9.46
C ASP A 222 -0.35 12.63 9.92
N HIS A 223 0.65 11.77 10.16
CA HIS A 223 0.48 10.35 10.53
C HIS A 223 -0.16 9.47 9.45
N VAL A 224 -0.23 9.94 8.21
CA VAL A 224 -0.69 9.19 7.05
C VAL A 224 0.51 8.83 6.19
N VAL A 225 0.62 7.56 5.83
CA VAL A 225 1.58 7.09 4.83
C VAL A 225 0.93 7.19 3.48
N TYR A 226 1.52 7.94 2.58
CA TYR A 226 1.08 8.10 1.20
C TYR A 226 1.96 7.32 0.25
N SER A 227 1.36 6.73 -0.75
CA SER A 227 2.04 5.98 -1.79
C SER A 227 1.40 6.26 -3.14
N TYR A 228 2.21 6.74 -4.07
CA TYR A 228 1.78 7.03 -5.44
C TYR A 228 2.61 6.20 -6.41
N LYS A 229 1.96 5.34 -7.18
CA LYS A 229 2.58 4.71 -8.34
C LYS A 229 2.22 5.54 -9.56
N VAL A 230 3.24 6.07 -10.23
CA VAL A 230 3.06 7.00 -11.34
C VAL A 230 3.65 6.43 -12.63
N GLY A 231 3.00 6.73 -13.77
CA GLY A 231 3.40 6.29 -15.10
C GLY A 231 4.47 7.18 -15.75
N PHE A 232 5.42 7.69 -14.96
CA PHE A 232 6.55 8.48 -15.41
C PHE A 232 7.72 8.34 -14.44
N SER A 233 8.95 8.55 -14.94
CA SER A 233 10.19 8.49 -14.15
C SER A 233 11.07 9.73 -14.33
N ASP A 234 10.59 10.74 -15.04
CA ASP A 234 11.29 12.01 -15.24
C ASP A 234 11.28 12.81 -13.92
N GLU A 235 12.48 13.21 -13.47
CA GLU A 235 12.67 13.90 -12.18
C GLU A 235 11.96 15.26 -12.13
N LYS A 236 11.86 15.97 -13.25
CA LYS A 236 11.15 17.24 -13.30
C LYS A 236 9.65 17.03 -13.17
N LEU A 237 9.10 16.00 -13.83
CA LEU A 237 7.69 15.68 -13.76
C LEU A 237 7.31 15.17 -12.36
N ILE A 238 8.19 14.39 -11.72
CA ILE A 238 8.03 13.96 -10.31
C ILE A 238 7.95 15.19 -9.40
N ARG A 239 8.83 16.15 -9.58
CA ARG A 239 8.84 17.39 -8.78
C ARG A 239 7.57 18.22 -9.00
N GLU A 240 7.15 18.40 -10.26
CA GLU A 240 5.88 19.07 -10.57
C GLU A 240 4.66 18.35 -9.96
N PHE A 241 4.71 17.02 -9.90
CA PHE A 241 3.67 16.22 -9.25
C PHE A 241 3.61 16.48 -7.75
N LEU A 242 4.74 16.43 -7.06
CA LEU A 242 4.83 16.70 -5.62
C LEU A 242 4.42 18.14 -5.27
N GLU A 243 4.83 19.12 -6.07
CA GLU A 243 4.45 20.54 -5.91
C GLU A 243 2.94 20.79 -6.15
N SER A 244 2.23 19.88 -6.77
CA SER A 244 0.78 20.00 -7.03
C SER A 244 -0.10 19.36 -5.95
N MET A 245 0.48 18.87 -4.85
CA MET A 245 -0.23 18.25 -3.73
C MET A 245 -0.46 19.24 -2.57
N GLU A 246 -0.65 20.52 -2.84
CA GLU A 246 -0.90 21.56 -1.83
C GLU A 246 -2.30 21.45 -1.19
#